data_e703461e2b0a070438c44627ced5db40
#
_entry.id   e703461e2b0a070438c44627ced5db40
#
_cell.length_a   1.000
_cell.length_b   1.000
_cell.length_c   1.000
_cell.angle_alpha   90.00
_cell.angle_beta   90.00
_cell.angle_gamma   90.00
#
_symmetry.space_group_name_H-M   'P 1'
#
loop_
_entity.id
_entity.type
_entity.pdbx_description
1 polymer ?
#
loop_
_entity_poly.entity_id
_entity_poly.type
_entity_poly.pdbx_seq_one_letter_code
_entity_poly.pdbx_strand_id
1 'polypeptide(L)'
;MNNTLNVRDLLSTETESVRQFLGQHGWGHRTGSAEHFARLIEHSQRTAVAVQGGQVIGFARGISDGLSNGYLSMVVVDDQHRRAGIGRALVEHIMGDNPNITWVLRAGREGAEAFFASLGFETSVIAMERPRLK
;
A
#
# COMPACT_ATOMS: atom_id res chain seq x y z
N MET A 1 -8.22 -15.14 -22.56
CA MET A 1 -7.46 -14.83 -21.35
C MET A 1 -7.65 -13.36 -20.99
N ASN A 2 -8.00 -13.10 -19.74
CA ASN A 2 -8.26 -11.72 -19.31
C ASN A 2 -6.99 -11.11 -18.73
N ASN A 3 -6.38 -10.16 -19.44
CA ASN A 3 -5.22 -9.40 -18.97
C ASN A 3 -5.61 -8.01 -18.48
N THR A 4 -6.89 -7.79 -18.20
CA THR A 4 -7.35 -6.51 -17.69
C THR A 4 -6.80 -6.27 -16.30
N LEU A 5 -6.21 -5.11 -16.10
CA LEU A 5 -5.78 -4.66 -14.79
C LEU A 5 -7.00 -4.36 -13.93
N ASN A 6 -6.99 -4.86 -12.71
CA ASN A 6 -8.05 -4.62 -11.75
C ASN A 6 -7.43 -4.14 -10.44
N VAL A 7 -7.81 -2.96 -10.00
CA VAL A 7 -7.38 -2.41 -8.70
C VAL A 7 -8.62 -2.31 -7.83
N ARG A 8 -8.60 -3.01 -6.71
CA ARG A 8 -9.79 -3.19 -5.86
C ARG A 8 -9.38 -3.55 -4.44
N ASP A 9 -10.38 -3.66 -3.57
CA ASP A 9 -10.14 -4.17 -2.22
C ASP A 9 -9.59 -5.59 -2.27
N LEU A 10 -8.78 -5.93 -1.29
CA LEU A 10 -8.24 -7.27 -1.13
C LEU A 10 -9.35 -8.25 -0.76
N LEU A 11 -9.38 -9.40 -1.40
CA LEU A 11 -10.25 -10.51 -1.00
C LEU A 11 -9.53 -11.33 0.07
N SER A 12 -10.29 -11.87 1.03
CA SER A 12 -9.71 -12.66 2.12
C SER A 12 -8.91 -13.86 1.62
N THR A 13 -9.27 -14.41 0.47
CA THR A 13 -8.57 -15.54 -0.13
C THR A 13 -7.22 -15.16 -0.75
N GLU A 14 -6.92 -13.87 -0.85
CA GLU A 14 -5.70 -13.39 -1.51
C GLU A 14 -4.59 -13.02 -0.53
N THR A 15 -4.84 -13.10 0.76
CA THR A 15 -3.90 -12.63 1.78
C THR A 15 -2.53 -13.30 1.64
N GLU A 16 -2.50 -14.61 1.45
CA GLU A 16 -1.23 -15.32 1.31
C GLU A 16 -0.51 -14.97 0.01
N SER A 17 -1.24 -14.81 -1.09
CA SER A 17 -0.64 -14.39 -2.36
C SER A 17 0.02 -13.02 -2.23
N VAL A 18 -0.62 -12.10 -1.50
CA VAL A 18 -0.05 -10.77 -1.26
C VAL A 18 1.17 -10.89 -0.35
N ARG A 19 1.12 -11.73 0.69
CA ARG A 19 2.28 -11.90 1.57
C ARG A 19 3.50 -12.37 0.76
N GLN A 20 3.30 -13.35 -0.11
CA GLN A 20 4.38 -13.84 -0.96
C GLN A 20 4.88 -12.76 -1.93
N PHE A 21 3.96 -12.02 -2.51
CA PHE A 21 4.32 -10.89 -3.39
C PHE A 21 5.20 -9.88 -2.66
N LEU A 22 4.80 -9.48 -1.46
CA LEU A 22 5.57 -8.51 -0.67
C LEU A 22 6.93 -9.06 -0.28
N GLY A 23 7.01 -10.35 0.06
CA GLY A 23 8.28 -10.99 0.38
C GLY A 23 9.26 -10.96 -0.79
N GLN A 24 8.76 -11.12 -2.01
CA GLN A 24 9.57 -11.07 -3.22
C GLN A 24 10.04 -9.64 -3.57
N HIS A 25 9.44 -8.63 -2.94
CA HIS A 25 9.73 -7.22 -3.23
C HIS A 25 10.34 -6.49 -2.04
N GLY A 26 11.00 -7.22 -1.15
CA GLY A 26 11.79 -6.62 -0.09
C GLY A 26 11.05 -6.28 1.19
N TRP A 27 9.84 -6.77 1.35
CA TRP A 27 9.01 -6.48 2.53
C TRP A 27 8.89 -7.65 3.51
N GLY A 28 9.64 -8.74 3.28
CA GLY A 28 9.52 -9.94 4.13
C GLY A 28 9.74 -9.66 5.61
N HIS A 29 10.63 -8.74 5.94
CA HIS A 29 10.91 -8.38 7.33
C HIS A 29 9.73 -7.69 8.03
N ARG A 30 8.74 -7.22 7.27
CA ARG A 30 7.56 -6.55 7.82
C ARG A 30 6.31 -7.43 7.79
N THR A 31 6.26 -8.41 6.90
CA THR A 31 5.08 -9.26 6.78
C THR A 31 5.05 -10.35 7.84
N GLY A 32 6.22 -10.86 8.24
CA GLY A 32 6.32 -11.93 9.23
C GLY A 32 5.72 -13.23 8.74
N SER A 33 5.20 -14.01 9.70
CA SER A 33 4.53 -15.28 9.39
C SER A 33 3.20 -15.03 8.68
N ALA A 34 2.63 -16.10 8.11
CA ALA A 34 1.31 -16.02 7.50
C ALA A 34 0.25 -15.57 8.51
N GLU A 35 0.34 -16.06 9.75
CA GLU A 35 -0.60 -15.68 10.80
C GLU A 35 -0.45 -14.20 11.18
N HIS A 36 0.78 -13.74 11.31
CA HIS A 36 1.04 -12.34 11.63
C HIS A 36 0.51 -11.43 10.53
N PHE A 37 0.78 -11.77 9.28
CA PHE A 37 0.34 -10.93 8.16
C PHE A 37 -1.19 -10.91 8.06
N ALA A 38 -1.84 -12.04 8.30
CA ALA A 38 -3.31 -12.08 8.29
C ALA A 38 -3.89 -11.13 9.35
N ARG A 39 -3.27 -11.09 10.54
CA ARG A 39 -3.69 -10.15 11.58
C ARG A 39 -3.45 -8.70 11.18
N LEU A 40 -2.32 -8.44 10.54
CA LEU A 40 -2.00 -7.10 10.06
C LEU A 40 -3.07 -6.62 9.07
N ILE A 41 -3.48 -7.49 8.16
CA ILE A 41 -4.51 -7.16 7.18
C ILE A 41 -5.86 -6.93 7.87
N GLU A 42 -6.23 -7.78 8.82
CA GLU A 42 -7.49 -7.60 9.57
C GLU A 42 -7.57 -6.25 10.26
N HIS A 43 -6.42 -5.71 10.69
CA HIS A 43 -6.35 -4.44 11.39
C HIS A 43 -6.08 -3.25 10.46
N SER A 44 -6.13 -3.48 9.16
CA SER A 44 -5.99 -2.43 8.17
C SER A 44 -7.38 -2.06 7.65
N GLN A 45 -7.80 -0.84 7.91
CA GLN A 45 -9.15 -0.40 7.53
C GLN A 45 -9.34 -0.36 6.02
N ARG A 46 -8.25 -0.17 5.28
CA ARG A 46 -8.30 -0.10 3.83
C ARG A 46 -7.17 -0.91 3.24
N THR A 47 -7.49 -1.68 2.21
CA THR A 47 -6.50 -2.43 1.44
C THR A 47 -6.78 -2.24 -0.04
N ALA A 48 -5.73 -2.33 -0.84
CA ALA A 48 -5.85 -2.27 -2.29
C ALA A 48 -4.91 -3.30 -2.89
N VAL A 49 -5.39 -4.06 -3.85
CA VAL A 49 -4.59 -5.01 -4.60
C VAL A 49 -4.75 -4.70 -6.08
N ALA A 50 -3.66 -4.82 -6.81
CA ALA A 50 -3.66 -4.75 -8.27
C ALA A 50 -3.43 -6.15 -8.81
N VAL A 51 -4.37 -6.64 -9.62
CA VAL A 51 -4.33 -7.99 -10.17
C VAL A 51 -4.43 -7.90 -11.69
N GLN A 52 -3.60 -8.65 -12.37
CA GLN A 52 -3.63 -8.74 -13.82
C GLN A 52 -3.29 -10.16 -14.23
N GLY A 53 -4.12 -10.77 -15.08
CA GLY A 53 -3.90 -12.14 -15.51
C GLY A 53 -3.87 -13.14 -14.35
N GLY A 54 -4.66 -12.89 -13.31
CA GLY A 54 -4.70 -13.76 -12.13
C GLY A 54 -3.52 -13.60 -11.18
N GLN A 55 -2.60 -12.66 -11.45
CA GLN A 55 -1.43 -12.45 -10.61
C GLN A 55 -1.51 -11.13 -9.86
N VAL A 56 -1.06 -11.16 -8.61
CA VAL A 56 -0.89 -9.94 -7.81
C VAL A 56 0.34 -9.21 -8.34
N ILE A 57 0.16 -7.97 -8.76
CA ILE A 57 1.23 -7.13 -9.28
C ILE A 57 1.38 -5.83 -8.50
N GLY A 58 0.55 -5.61 -7.48
CA GLY A 58 0.67 -4.45 -6.63
C GLY A 58 -0.18 -4.57 -5.39
N PHE A 59 0.19 -3.81 -4.36
CA PHE A 59 -0.53 -3.82 -3.09
C PHE A 59 -0.30 -2.50 -2.36
N ALA A 60 -1.28 -2.11 -1.57
CA ALA A 60 -1.17 -1.01 -0.61
C ALA A 60 -2.12 -1.25 0.55
N ARG A 61 -1.79 -0.71 1.72
CA ARG A 61 -2.70 -0.75 2.86
C ARG A 61 -2.77 0.63 3.50
N GLY A 62 -3.89 0.91 4.13
CA GLY A 62 -4.11 2.15 4.85
C GLY A 62 -4.74 1.90 6.21
N ILE A 63 -4.29 2.67 7.19
CA ILE A 63 -4.88 2.71 8.52
C ILE A 63 -5.53 4.07 8.63
N SER A 64 -6.84 4.11 8.91
CA SER A 64 -7.56 5.38 8.92
C SER A 64 -8.83 5.26 9.74
N ASP A 65 -9.18 6.36 10.40
CA ASP A 65 -10.51 6.48 11.03
C ASP A 65 -11.60 6.79 10.00
N GLY A 66 -11.22 7.09 8.76
CA GLY A 66 -12.16 7.46 7.71
C GLY A 66 -12.72 8.86 7.84
N LEU A 67 -12.26 9.63 8.80
CA LEU A 67 -12.80 10.95 9.13
C LEU A 67 -11.76 12.06 9.15
N SER A 68 -10.59 11.81 9.73
CA SER A 68 -9.61 12.88 9.95
C SER A 68 -8.19 12.51 9.60
N ASN A 69 -7.74 11.28 9.87
CA ASN A 69 -6.35 10.90 9.68
C ASN A 69 -6.21 9.52 9.03
N GLY A 70 -5.15 9.37 8.26
CA GLY A 70 -4.80 8.10 7.66
C GLY A 70 -3.30 7.93 7.55
N TYR A 71 -2.85 6.68 7.59
CA TYR A 71 -1.46 6.31 7.37
C TYR A 71 -1.41 5.32 6.21
N LEU A 72 -0.62 5.66 5.19
CA LEU A 72 -0.47 4.84 4.00
C LEU A 72 0.79 4.00 4.14
N SER A 73 0.70 2.69 3.90
CA SER A 73 1.81 1.77 4.13
C SER A 73 1.88 0.69 3.06
N MET A 74 3.07 0.16 2.87
CA MET A 74 3.31 -1.00 2.00
C MET A 74 2.83 -0.81 0.57
N VAL A 75 3.08 0.37 0.00
CA VAL A 75 2.76 0.61 -1.40
C VAL A 75 3.84 -0.03 -2.25
N VAL A 76 3.50 -1.09 -2.96
CA VAL A 76 4.46 -1.87 -3.73
C VAL A 76 3.86 -2.22 -5.08
N VAL A 77 4.64 -2.01 -6.14
CA VAL A 77 4.26 -2.39 -7.51
C VAL A 77 5.38 -3.26 -8.07
N ASP A 78 5.01 -4.33 -8.75
CA ASP A 78 5.97 -5.20 -9.41
C ASP A 78 6.83 -4.40 -10.39
N ASP A 79 8.15 -4.67 -10.38
CA ASP A 79 9.11 -3.89 -11.17
C ASP A 79 8.78 -3.88 -12.66
N GLN A 80 8.28 -4.97 -13.19
CA GLN A 80 7.96 -5.08 -14.61
C GLN A 80 6.69 -4.34 -15.00
N HIS A 81 5.93 -3.88 -14.00
CA HIS A 81 4.65 -3.20 -14.22
C HIS A 81 4.70 -1.73 -13.81
N ARG A 82 5.87 -1.19 -13.51
CA ARG A 82 6.02 0.20 -13.15
C ARG A 82 5.74 1.12 -14.33
N ARG A 83 5.39 2.37 -14.05
CA ARG A 83 5.08 3.41 -15.04
C ARG A 83 3.77 3.16 -15.80
N ALA A 84 2.94 2.25 -15.32
CA ALA A 84 1.63 2.00 -15.91
C ALA A 84 0.50 2.63 -15.10
N GLY A 85 0.82 3.50 -14.12
CA GLY A 85 -0.18 4.15 -13.29
C GLY A 85 -0.73 3.28 -12.17
N ILE A 86 -0.15 2.11 -11.94
CA ILE A 86 -0.67 1.17 -10.93
C ILE A 86 -0.48 1.71 -9.53
N GLY A 87 0.70 2.27 -9.23
CA GLY A 87 0.96 2.86 -7.92
C GLY A 87 0.01 3.98 -7.59
N ARG A 88 -0.25 4.85 -8.56
CA ARG A 88 -1.23 5.92 -8.39
C ARG A 88 -2.62 5.37 -8.11
N ALA A 89 -3.04 4.36 -8.88
CA ALA A 89 -4.37 3.76 -8.71
C ALA A 89 -4.52 3.12 -7.33
N LEU A 90 -3.47 2.43 -6.85
CA LEU A 90 -3.47 1.84 -5.50
C LEU A 90 -3.62 2.92 -4.43
N VAL A 91 -2.83 3.97 -4.52
CA VAL A 91 -2.85 5.06 -3.52
C VAL A 91 -4.20 5.76 -3.55
N GLU A 92 -4.73 6.05 -4.72
CA GLU A 92 -6.04 6.71 -4.85
C GLU A 92 -7.16 5.83 -4.30
N HIS A 93 -7.06 4.53 -4.50
CA HIS A 93 -8.04 3.59 -3.94
C HIS A 93 -8.03 3.62 -2.41
N ILE A 94 -6.84 3.66 -1.81
CA ILE A 94 -6.70 3.73 -0.35
C ILE A 94 -7.23 5.05 0.19
N MET A 95 -6.84 6.16 -0.41
CA MET A 95 -7.18 7.48 0.12
C MET A 95 -8.66 7.83 -0.09
N GLY A 96 -9.26 7.34 -1.17
CA GLY A 96 -10.61 7.72 -1.51
C GLY A 96 -10.69 9.20 -1.88
N ASP A 97 -11.87 9.78 -1.71
CA ASP A 97 -12.15 11.14 -2.18
C ASP A 97 -12.52 12.14 -1.09
N ASN A 98 -12.38 11.77 0.20
CA ASN A 98 -12.67 12.68 1.28
C ASN A 98 -11.49 13.64 1.49
N PRO A 99 -11.63 14.93 1.16
CA PRO A 99 -10.51 15.89 1.27
C PRO A 99 -10.20 16.29 2.71
N ASN A 100 -10.98 15.85 3.67
CA ASN A 100 -10.80 16.22 5.08
C ASN A 100 -9.91 15.25 5.84
N ILE A 101 -9.36 14.25 5.18
CA ILE A 101 -8.44 13.29 5.81
C ILE A 101 -7.00 13.71 5.50
N THR A 102 -6.20 13.88 6.56
CA THR A 102 -4.76 14.06 6.40
C THR A 102 -4.10 12.70 6.27
N TRP A 103 -3.42 12.45 5.15
CA TRP A 103 -2.71 11.19 4.93
C TRP A 103 -1.22 11.38 5.17
N VAL A 104 -0.63 10.48 5.94
CA VAL A 104 0.80 10.49 6.29
C VAL A 104 1.42 9.19 5.82
N LEU A 105 2.69 9.23 5.44
CA LEU A 105 3.43 8.03 5.06
C LEU A 105 4.91 8.21 5.37
N ARG A 106 5.66 7.12 5.27
CA ARG A 106 7.11 7.14 5.39
C ARG A 106 7.72 6.82 4.03
N ALA A 107 8.48 7.76 3.47
CA ALA A 107 9.05 7.65 2.13
C ALA A 107 10.55 7.34 2.20
N GLY A 108 10.89 6.23 2.87
CA GLY A 108 12.29 5.88 3.13
C GLY A 108 12.98 5.08 2.04
N ARG A 109 12.25 4.60 1.04
CA ARG A 109 12.84 3.81 -0.05
C ARG A 109 13.28 4.73 -1.18
N GLU A 110 14.29 4.28 -1.93
CA GLU A 110 14.76 5.02 -3.08
C GLU A 110 13.62 5.25 -4.08
N GLY A 111 13.48 6.49 -4.51
CA GLY A 111 12.42 6.87 -5.45
C GLY A 111 11.05 7.12 -4.83
N ALA A 112 10.86 6.76 -3.55
CA ALA A 112 9.55 6.88 -2.92
C ALA A 112 9.15 8.34 -2.77
N GLU A 113 10.07 9.20 -2.34
CA GLU A 113 9.76 10.62 -2.14
C GLU A 113 9.27 11.27 -3.42
N ALA A 114 9.96 11.04 -4.55
CA ALA A 114 9.57 11.62 -5.82
C ALA A 114 8.21 11.06 -6.29
N PHE A 115 8.00 9.76 -6.08
CA PHE A 115 6.73 9.13 -6.46
C PHE A 115 5.56 9.76 -5.70
N PHE A 116 5.68 9.85 -4.37
CA PHE A 116 4.57 10.39 -3.57
C PHE A 116 4.40 11.90 -3.78
N ALA A 117 5.48 12.63 -4.04
CA ALA A 117 5.36 14.03 -4.40
C ALA A 117 4.52 14.21 -5.67
N SER A 118 4.67 13.32 -6.63
CA SER A 118 3.87 13.37 -7.86
C SER A 118 2.37 13.15 -7.60
N LEU A 119 2.03 12.60 -6.43
CA LEU A 119 0.64 12.36 -6.03
C LEU A 119 0.10 13.42 -5.08
N GLY A 120 0.87 14.50 -4.86
CA GLY A 120 0.42 15.60 -4.01
C GLY A 120 0.90 15.55 -2.58
N PHE A 121 1.76 14.60 -2.22
CA PHE A 121 2.35 14.57 -0.88
C PHE A 121 3.50 15.54 -0.79
N GLU A 122 3.61 16.20 0.37
CA GLU A 122 4.69 17.14 0.65
C GLU A 122 5.41 16.71 1.91
N THR A 123 6.71 17.00 1.99
CA THR A 123 7.46 16.75 3.21
C THR A 123 6.86 17.59 4.33
N SER A 124 6.50 16.94 5.44
CA SER A 124 5.89 17.64 6.57
C SER A 124 6.96 18.30 7.43
N VAL A 125 6.68 19.53 7.87
CA VAL A 125 7.54 20.23 8.83
C VAL A 125 6.99 20.13 10.25
N ILE A 126 5.83 19.50 10.43
CA ILE A 126 5.19 19.39 11.75
C ILE A 126 5.01 17.94 12.22
N ALA A 127 5.08 16.96 11.33
CA ALA A 127 4.93 15.56 11.72
C ALA A 127 6.16 15.10 12.47
N MET A 128 5.93 14.32 13.52
CA MET A 128 6.99 13.69 14.32
C MET A 128 6.77 12.19 14.35
N GLU A 129 7.84 11.45 14.51
CA GLU A 129 7.80 10.00 14.55
C GLU A 129 8.45 9.50 15.83
N ARG A 130 7.80 8.55 16.49
CA ARG A 130 8.46 7.79 17.54
C ARG A 130 8.69 6.38 16.99
N PRO A 131 9.94 6.03 16.64
CA PRO A 131 10.21 4.74 16.00
C PRO A 131 10.00 3.57 16.95
N ARG A 132 9.67 2.42 16.39
CA ARG A 132 9.64 1.20 17.18
C ARG A 132 11.07 0.81 17.57
N LEU A 133 11.20 0.08 18.64
CA LEU A 133 12.54 -0.33 19.12
C LEU A 133 13.12 -1.41 18.19
N LYS A 134 12.30 -2.26 17.64
CA LYS A 134 12.75 -3.29 16.69
C LYS A 134 11.64 -3.71 15.77
#